data_edf7da8be4516265219664a0060791b2
#
_entry.id   edf7da8be4516265219664a0060791b2
#
_cell.length_a   1.000
_cell.length_b   1.000
_cell.length_c   1.000
_cell.angle_alpha   90.00
_cell.angle_beta   90.00
_cell.angle_gamma   90.00
#
_symmetry.space_group_name_H-M   'P 1'
#
loop_
_entity.id
_entity.type
_entity.pdbx_description
1 polymer ?
#
loop_
_entity_poly.entity_id
_entity_poly.type
_entity_poly.pdbx_seq_one_letter_code
_entity_poly.pdbx_strand_id
1 'polypeptide(L)'
;MAVSYRNLWKTLNEQNLKKTDLKEIVGLSSSTIAKLSQNKTVTTDVLDRIGVALDCGIGDIIEIEREGLLTVPCEQVSTTHSVVSLFSGCGGLDLGFKGGFSFLGKEYASHPFDIIWANDFNKAACETYRANVDKRIVVGPIEEVFETMPNEADVVIGGFPCQDISINGKMAGVDGKRSGLYIWMVKAVERIRPKVFIAENVKALLMKRHESSLERVINDFSALGYNISYHLYNAADYGVPQIRERVIIVGIRKDIDVDFIPPAPTTADCRITAKEALSDFEDKPEDASISHIWSLAKPSSGQGLRFLTADAPATTMRSECHGNLQFHYSLPRRISMREAARIQSFPDNFTFEAKLRETERMIGNAVAPVFAWHIANSVLAVLDSTKE
;
A
#
# COMPACT_ATOMS: atom_id res chain seq x y z
N MET A 1 27.45 -17.93 14.52
CA MET A 1 27.01 -17.71 13.11
C MET A 1 28.12 -18.26 12.21
N ALA A 2 27.83 -19.31 11.45
CA ALA A 2 28.75 -19.88 10.49
C ALA A 2 28.24 -19.59 9.08
N VAL A 3 29.13 -19.24 8.17
CA VAL A 3 28.79 -19.07 6.75
C VAL A 3 28.75 -20.47 6.12
N SER A 4 27.67 -20.78 5.39
CA SER A 4 27.51 -21.99 4.60
C SER A 4 27.49 -21.65 3.11
N TYR A 5 28.13 -22.44 2.30
CA TYR A 5 28.12 -22.33 0.83
C TYR A 5 27.25 -23.42 0.18
N ARG A 6 26.28 -23.96 0.92
CA ARG A 6 25.35 -24.99 0.41
C ARG A 6 24.62 -24.51 -0.86
N ASN A 7 24.18 -23.24 -0.86
CA ASN A 7 23.51 -22.66 -2.00
C ASN A 7 24.43 -22.61 -3.23
N LEU A 8 25.69 -22.24 -3.10
CA LEU A 8 26.65 -22.27 -4.20
C LEU A 8 26.74 -23.65 -4.85
N TRP A 9 26.82 -24.71 -4.02
CA TRP A 9 26.92 -26.08 -4.55
C TRP A 9 25.63 -26.52 -5.23
N LYS A 10 24.47 -26.03 -4.79
CA LYS A 10 23.17 -26.25 -5.42
C LYS A 10 23.11 -25.56 -6.78
N THR A 11 23.47 -24.27 -6.85
CA THR A 11 23.50 -23.47 -8.09
C THR A 11 24.44 -24.09 -9.13
N LEU A 12 25.63 -24.55 -8.75
CA LEU A 12 26.52 -25.27 -9.66
C LEU A 12 25.88 -26.56 -10.22
N ASN A 13 25.20 -27.31 -9.36
CA ASN A 13 24.54 -28.55 -9.76
C ASN A 13 23.38 -28.31 -10.76
N GLU A 14 22.62 -27.23 -10.53
CA GLU A 14 21.53 -26.79 -11.42
C GLU A 14 22.06 -26.34 -12.79
N GLN A 15 23.27 -25.80 -12.85
CA GLN A 15 23.96 -25.41 -14.09
C GLN A 15 24.81 -26.51 -14.67
N ASN A 16 24.79 -27.74 -14.11
CA ASN A 16 25.61 -28.90 -14.53
C ASN A 16 27.13 -28.63 -14.48
N LEU A 17 27.58 -27.78 -13.55
CA LEU A 17 28.98 -27.42 -13.35
C LEU A 17 29.59 -28.18 -12.15
N LYS A 18 30.87 -28.51 -12.25
CA LYS A 18 31.65 -29.11 -11.16
C LYS A 18 32.48 -28.07 -10.43
N LYS A 19 32.97 -28.39 -9.22
CA LYS A 19 33.88 -27.54 -8.47
C LYS A 19 35.17 -27.18 -9.23
N THR A 20 35.63 -28.06 -10.10
CA THR A 20 36.75 -27.83 -11.00
C THR A 20 36.45 -26.78 -12.06
N ASP A 21 35.23 -26.78 -12.57
CA ASP A 21 34.80 -25.84 -13.59
C ASP A 21 34.66 -24.43 -12.98
N LEU A 22 34.11 -24.34 -11.76
CA LEU A 22 34.05 -23.07 -11.01
C LEU A 22 35.46 -22.47 -10.80
N LYS A 23 36.43 -23.32 -10.49
CA LYS A 23 37.83 -22.90 -10.33
C LYS A 23 38.38 -22.23 -11.58
N GLU A 24 38.11 -22.84 -12.75
CA GLU A 24 38.59 -22.38 -14.06
C GLU A 24 37.83 -21.12 -14.53
N ILE A 25 36.47 -21.13 -14.45
CA ILE A 25 35.61 -20.04 -14.91
C ILE A 25 35.86 -18.76 -14.12
N VAL A 26 36.02 -18.86 -12.80
CA VAL A 26 36.20 -17.70 -11.91
C VAL A 26 37.68 -17.38 -11.71
N GLY A 27 38.61 -18.29 -12.10
CA GLY A 27 40.04 -18.10 -11.86
C GLY A 27 40.41 -18.18 -10.38
N LEU A 28 39.80 -19.08 -9.61
CA LEU A 28 40.04 -19.22 -8.17
C LEU A 28 41.22 -20.13 -7.87
N SER A 29 41.93 -19.85 -6.77
CA SER A 29 42.98 -20.74 -6.28
C SER A 29 42.39 -22.03 -5.67
N SER A 30 43.16 -23.12 -5.71
CA SER A 30 42.76 -24.39 -5.06
C SER A 30 42.52 -24.20 -3.54
N SER A 31 43.23 -23.28 -2.90
CA SER A 31 42.99 -22.92 -1.49
C SER A 31 41.68 -22.20 -1.24
N THR A 32 41.21 -21.38 -2.20
CA THR A 32 39.91 -20.71 -2.13
C THR A 32 38.76 -21.71 -2.28
N ILE A 33 38.86 -22.65 -3.21
CA ILE A 33 37.88 -23.74 -3.38
C ILE A 33 37.83 -24.63 -2.12
N ALA A 34 38.97 -24.90 -1.50
CA ALA A 34 39.02 -25.65 -0.25
C ALA A 34 38.33 -24.88 0.90
N LYS A 35 38.53 -23.56 1.02
CA LYS A 35 37.84 -22.72 2.00
C LYS A 35 36.32 -22.74 1.81
N LEU A 36 35.83 -22.57 0.56
CA LEU A 36 34.41 -22.66 0.22
C LEU A 36 33.84 -24.03 0.59
N SER A 37 34.55 -25.12 0.29
CA SER A 37 34.13 -26.50 0.61
C SER A 37 34.12 -26.81 2.11
N GLN A 38 34.87 -26.04 2.91
CA GLN A 38 34.95 -26.17 4.38
C GLN A 38 34.11 -25.10 5.10
N ASN A 39 33.26 -24.37 4.41
CA ASN A 39 32.47 -23.26 4.95
C ASN A 39 33.33 -22.21 5.68
N LYS A 40 34.56 -21.98 5.23
CA LYS A 40 35.45 -20.94 5.77
C LYS A 40 35.26 -19.64 5.02
N THR A 41 35.44 -18.52 5.73
CA THR A 41 35.31 -17.17 5.18
C THR A 41 36.21 -16.93 3.97
N VAL A 42 35.65 -16.35 2.94
CA VAL A 42 36.32 -15.77 1.77
C VAL A 42 36.02 -14.29 1.68
N THR A 43 36.77 -13.55 0.88
CA THR A 43 36.54 -12.11 0.68
C THR A 43 35.30 -11.84 -0.15
N THR A 44 34.69 -10.67 -0.01
CA THR A 44 33.56 -10.22 -0.82
C THR A 44 33.90 -10.15 -2.31
N ASP A 45 35.15 -9.84 -2.67
CA ASP A 45 35.66 -9.90 -4.06
C ASP A 45 35.52 -11.29 -4.67
N VAL A 46 35.80 -12.34 -3.90
CA VAL A 46 35.61 -13.73 -4.38
C VAL A 46 34.13 -14.04 -4.60
N LEU A 47 33.25 -13.56 -3.72
CA LEU A 47 31.80 -13.78 -3.85
C LEU A 47 31.23 -13.03 -5.05
N ASP A 48 31.66 -11.78 -5.26
CA ASP A 48 31.27 -10.96 -6.40
C ASP A 48 31.66 -11.63 -7.73
N ARG A 49 32.91 -12.08 -7.85
CA ARG A 49 33.39 -12.79 -9.04
C ARG A 49 32.64 -14.08 -9.30
N ILE A 50 32.25 -14.82 -8.26
CA ILE A 50 31.42 -16.03 -8.41
C ILE A 50 30.02 -15.65 -8.89
N GLY A 51 29.39 -14.60 -8.31
CA GLY A 51 28.08 -14.12 -8.71
C GLY A 51 28.02 -13.70 -10.17
N VAL A 52 29.00 -12.91 -10.62
CA VAL A 52 29.13 -12.50 -12.01
C VAL A 52 29.33 -13.69 -12.94
N ALA A 53 30.19 -14.65 -12.57
CA ALA A 53 30.51 -15.80 -13.42
C ALA A 53 29.36 -16.82 -13.55
N LEU A 54 28.50 -16.92 -12.52
CA LEU A 54 27.35 -17.83 -12.50
C LEU A 54 26.02 -17.13 -12.79
N ASP A 55 26.06 -15.83 -13.07
CA ASP A 55 24.87 -14.98 -13.26
C ASP A 55 23.83 -15.17 -12.13
N CYS A 56 24.27 -15.02 -10.88
CA CYS A 56 23.44 -15.25 -9.70
C CYS A 56 23.72 -14.25 -8.57
N GLY A 57 22.73 -14.09 -7.68
CA GLY A 57 22.83 -13.19 -6.53
C GLY A 57 23.64 -13.78 -5.36
N ILE A 58 24.01 -12.92 -4.39
CA ILE A 58 24.79 -13.36 -3.22
C ILE A 58 24.04 -14.39 -2.37
N GLY A 59 22.71 -14.35 -2.32
CA GLY A 59 21.86 -15.33 -1.63
C GLY A 59 21.91 -16.74 -2.25
N ASP A 60 22.25 -16.84 -3.55
CA ASP A 60 22.41 -18.10 -4.27
C ASP A 60 23.82 -18.71 -4.06
N ILE A 61 24.70 -17.94 -3.40
CA ILE A 61 26.08 -18.34 -3.11
C ILE A 61 26.24 -18.70 -1.64
N ILE A 62 25.73 -17.86 -0.73
CA ILE A 62 25.93 -18.01 0.72
C ILE A 62 24.63 -18.13 1.49
N GLU A 63 24.70 -18.92 2.55
CA GLU A 63 23.69 -19.02 3.60
C GLU A 63 24.37 -18.84 4.96
N ILE A 64 23.71 -18.16 5.89
CA ILE A 64 24.22 -17.99 7.25
C ILE A 64 23.57 -19.06 8.14
N GLU A 65 24.33 -20.11 8.46
CA GLU A 65 23.89 -21.11 9.44
C GLU A 65 23.99 -20.51 10.84
N ARG A 66 22.87 -20.43 11.54
CA ARG A 66 22.81 -20.10 12.96
C ARG A 66 23.00 -21.39 13.74
N GLU A 67 24.26 -21.79 14.03
CA GLU A 67 24.51 -22.90 14.95
C GLU A 67 24.08 -22.50 16.37
N GLY A 68 23.22 -23.34 16.97
CA GLY A 68 23.10 -23.47 18.42
C GLY A 68 22.35 -22.37 19.16
N LEU A 69 21.51 -21.59 18.53
CA LEU A 69 20.32 -21.13 19.23
C LEU A 69 19.40 -22.36 19.31
N LEU A 70 19.34 -22.96 20.52
CA LEU A 70 18.13 -23.61 20.91
C LEU A 70 17.01 -22.78 20.31
N THR A 71 16.23 -23.38 19.41
CA THR A 71 14.89 -22.89 19.14
C THR A 71 14.15 -23.02 20.47
N VAL A 72 14.38 -22.11 21.38
CA VAL A 72 13.28 -21.62 22.16
C VAL A 72 12.28 -21.29 21.05
N PRO A 73 11.11 -21.88 20.98
CA PRO A 73 10.04 -21.28 20.25
C PRO A 73 10.00 -19.88 20.89
N CYS A 74 10.61 -18.91 20.24
CA CYS A 74 10.13 -17.58 20.34
C CYS A 74 8.75 -17.75 19.73
N GLU A 75 7.75 -18.06 20.58
CA GLU A 75 6.49 -17.45 20.41
C GLU A 75 6.86 -15.97 20.28
N GLN A 76 7.13 -15.54 19.04
CA GLN A 76 6.86 -14.19 18.65
C GLN A 76 5.38 -14.09 19.03
N VAL A 77 5.13 -13.60 20.23
CA VAL A 77 3.87 -12.96 20.55
C VAL A 77 3.87 -11.82 19.54
N SER A 78 3.33 -12.12 18.37
CA SER A 78 3.04 -11.16 17.33
C SER A 78 2.07 -10.22 18.01
N THR A 79 2.62 -9.17 18.62
CA THR A 79 1.82 -8.13 19.24
C THR A 79 1.01 -7.53 18.13
N THR A 80 -0.25 -7.97 18.05
CA THR A 80 -1.20 -7.44 17.09
C THR A 80 -1.46 -5.99 17.47
N HIS A 81 -1.26 -5.08 16.54
CA HIS A 81 -1.53 -3.66 16.71
C HIS A 81 -2.96 -3.34 16.32
N SER A 82 -3.69 -2.75 17.25
CA SER A 82 -5.08 -2.33 17.03
C SER A 82 -5.15 -1.09 16.14
N VAL A 83 -6.07 -1.12 15.16
CA VAL A 83 -6.26 -0.03 14.19
C VAL A 83 -7.70 0.44 14.22
N VAL A 84 -7.90 1.75 14.27
CA VAL A 84 -9.18 2.42 14.03
C VAL A 84 -9.10 3.11 12.67
N SER A 85 -10.09 2.83 11.80
CA SER A 85 -10.15 3.36 10.43
C SER A 85 -11.37 4.26 10.24
N LEU A 86 -11.12 5.51 9.85
CA LEU A 86 -12.17 6.50 9.55
C LEU A 86 -12.28 6.69 8.04
N PHE A 87 -13.53 6.88 7.57
CA PHE A 87 -13.80 7.10 6.13
C PHE A 87 -13.25 5.98 5.27
N SER A 88 -13.41 4.74 5.72
CA SER A 88 -12.74 3.54 5.22
C SER A 88 -13.13 3.19 3.78
N GLY A 89 -14.25 3.72 3.27
CA GLY A 89 -14.76 3.41 1.94
C GLY A 89 -14.99 1.90 1.76
N CYS A 90 -14.53 1.34 0.65
CA CYS A 90 -14.54 -0.10 0.43
C CYS A 90 -13.32 -0.84 1.02
N GLY A 91 -12.44 -0.13 1.75
CA GLY A 91 -11.36 -0.77 2.51
C GLY A 91 -10.03 -0.89 1.80
N GLY A 92 -9.72 -0.08 0.79
CA GLY A 92 -8.44 -0.17 0.08
C GLY A 92 -7.23 0.11 0.97
N LEU A 93 -7.30 1.14 1.84
CA LEU A 93 -6.27 1.45 2.82
C LEU A 93 -6.13 0.33 3.84
N ASP A 94 -7.26 -0.12 4.38
CA ASP A 94 -7.36 -1.15 5.41
C ASP A 94 -6.85 -2.51 4.93
N LEU A 95 -7.17 -2.90 3.69
CA LEU A 95 -6.65 -4.11 3.07
C LEU A 95 -5.12 -4.06 2.96
N GLY A 96 -4.55 -2.92 2.58
CA GLY A 96 -3.11 -2.72 2.58
C GLY A 96 -2.50 -2.86 3.97
N PHE A 97 -3.13 -2.29 5.00
CA PHE A 97 -2.68 -2.43 6.39
C PHE A 97 -2.74 -3.89 6.87
N LYS A 98 -3.78 -4.64 6.54
CA LYS A 98 -3.86 -6.07 6.87
C LYS A 98 -2.86 -6.91 6.09
N GLY A 99 -2.60 -6.57 4.84
CA GLY A 99 -1.85 -7.45 3.94
C GLY A 99 -2.57 -8.78 3.69
N GLY A 100 -1.82 -9.82 3.36
CA GLY A 100 -2.35 -11.17 3.15
C GLY A 100 -3.12 -11.32 1.83
N PHE A 101 -2.69 -10.62 0.80
CA PHE A 101 -3.31 -10.71 -0.54
C PHE A 101 -2.25 -10.83 -1.64
N SER A 102 -2.67 -11.33 -2.80
CA SER A 102 -1.82 -11.34 -4.00
C SER A 102 -2.32 -10.37 -5.06
N PHE A 103 -1.39 -9.77 -5.78
CA PHE A 103 -1.70 -8.86 -6.88
C PHE A 103 -0.69 -9.05 -8.02
N LEU A 104 -1.19 -9.31 -9.25
CA LEU A 104 -0.39 -9.59 -10.44
C LEU A 104 0.74 -10.61 -10.17
N GLY A 105 0.40 -11.70 -9.50
CA GLY A 105 1.33 -12.80 -9.20
C GLY A 105 2.32 -12.54 -8.07
N LYS A 106 2.30 -11.35 -7.45
CA LYS A 106 3.13 -11.01 -6.28
C LYS A 106 2.33 -11.13 -5.00
N GLU A 107 2.92 -11.77 -3.99
CA GLU A 107 2.34 -11.90 -2.65
C GLU A 107 2.71 -10.68 -1.78
N TYR A 108 1.71 -10.16 -1.08
CA TYR A 108 1.83 -9.10 -0.09
C TYR A 108 1.52 -9.69 1.29
N ALA A 109 2.56 -9.97 2.04
CA ALA A 109 2.47 -10.66 3.33
C ALA A 109 1.51 -9.97 4.29
N SER A 110 0.89 -10.76 5.17
CA SER A 110 0.04 -10.23 6.24
C SER A 110 0.86 -9.43 7.23
N HIS A 111 0.30 -8.33 7.72
CA HIS A 111 0.83 -7.55 8.82
C HIS A 111 0.08 -7.86 10.13
N PRO A 112 0.71 -7.61 11.28
CA PRO A 112 0.07 -7.80 12.58
C PRO A 112 -0.83 -6.61 12.95
N PHE A 113 -1.69 -6.16 12.01
CA PHE A 113 -2.68 -5.12 12.23
C PHE A 113 -4.08 -5.72 12.31
N ASP A 114 -4.81 -5.40 13.39
CA ASP A 114 -6.21 -5.75 13.57
C ASP A 114 -7.10 -4.49 13.51
N ILE A 115 -7.97 -4.41 12.52
CA ILE A 115 -8.90 -3.30 12.38
C ILE A 115 -10.05 -3.52 13.38
N ILE A 116 -9.93 -2.92 14.57
CA ILE A 116 -10.90 -3.11 15.66
C ILE A 116 -12.18 -2.31 15.48
N TRP A 117 -12.15 -1.26 14.67
CA TRP A 117 -13.28 -0.43 14.29
C TRP A 117 -13.03 0.27 12.97
N ALA A 118 -14.03 0.34 12.13
CA ALA A 118 -14.01 1.07 10.86
C ALA A 118 -15.33 1.80 10.65
N ASN A 119 -15.33 2.88 9.86
CA ASN A 119 -16.56 3.63 9.55
C ASN A 119 -16.57 4.18 8.14
N ASP A 120 -17.73 4.10 7.50
CA ASP A 120 -18.07 4.89 6.32
C ASP A 120 -19.58 5.18 6.30
N PHE A 121 -19.96 6.29 5.70
CA PHE A 121 -21.38 6.66 5.58
C PHE A 121 -22.07 5.92 4.42
N ASN A 122 -21.32 5.45 3.42
CA ASN A 122 -21.85 4.79 2.24
C ASN A 122 -22.11 3.32 2.51
N LYS A 123 -23.40 2.96 2.56
CA LYS A 123 -23.83 1.58 2.86
C LYS A 123 -23.24 0.54 1.88
N ALA A 124 -23.20 0.82 0.58
CA ALA A 124 -22.67 -0.12 -0.41
C ALA A 124 -21.16 -0.31 -0.28
N ALA A 125 -20.42 0.76 0.11
CA ALA A 125 -19.01 0.66 0.42
C ALA A 125 -18.79 -0.21 1.67
N CYS A 126 -19.61 -0.04 2.70
CA CYS A 126 -19.52 -0.87 3.91
C CYS A 126 -19.88 -2.35 3.65
N GLU A 127 -20.82 -2.64 2.77
CA GLU A 127 -21.13 -4.02 2.37
C GLU A 127 -19.96 -4.66 1.64
N THR A 128 -19.36 -3.95 0.69
CA THR A 128 -18.11 -4.35 0.03
C THR A 128 -16.95 -4.55 1.04
N TYR A 129 -16.80 -3.63 1.98
CA TYR A 129 -15.81 -3.73 3.05
C TYR A 129 -15.99 -5.01 3.87
N ARG A 130 -17.23 -5.32 4.31
CA ARG A 130 -17.55 -6.53 5.10
C ARG A 130 -17.25 -7.83 4.37
N ALA A 131 -17.43 -7.84 3.05
CA ALA A 131 -17.18 -9.00 2.22
C ALA A 131 -15.67 -9.31 2.09
N ASN A 132 -14.79 -8.30 2.19
CA ASN A 132 -13.39 -8.44 1.81
C ASN A 132 -12.38 -8.12 2.92
N VAL A 133 -12.73 -7.26 3.88
CA VAL A 133 -11.76 -6.73 4.86
C VAL A 133 -12.12 -7.15 6.28
N ASP A 134 -13.24 -6.62 6.81
CA ASP A 134 -13.65 -6.91 8.18
C ASP A 134 -15.15 -6.64 8.39
N LYS A 135 -15.78 -7.41 9.29
CA LYS A 135 -17.21 -7.27 9.60
C LYS A 135 -17.51 -6.12 10.57
N ARG A 136 -16.49 -5.59 11.25
CA ARG A 136 -16.63 -4.56 12.31
C ARG A 136 -16.84 -3.14 11.79
N ILE A 137 -17.11 -2.95 10.50
CA ILE A 137 -17.41 -1.61 9.96
C ILE A 137 -18.79 -1.13 10.35
N VAL A 138 -18.85 0.10 10.86
CA VAL A 138 -20.06 0.81 11.26
C VAL A 138 -20.53 1.70 10.12
N VAL A 139 -21.79 1.55 9.71
CA VAL A 139 -22.41 2.36 8.64
C VAL A 139 -23.07 3.59 9.25
N GLY A 140 -22.74 4.76 8.77
CA GLY A 140 -23.37 6.01 9.16
C GLY A 140 -22.47 7.21 9.05
N PRO A 141 -23.02 8.43 9.04
CA PRO A 141 -22.24 9.64 9.19
C PRO A 141 -21.38 9.59 10.46
N ILE A 142 -20.14 10.02 10.38
CA ILE A 142 -19.20 9.95 11.51
C ILE A 142 -19.75 10.68 12.75
N GLU A 143 -20.51 11.77 12.55
CA GLU A 143 -21.14 12.56 13.59
C GLU A 143 -22.10 11.74 14.46
N GLU A 144 -22.75 10.74 13.87
CA GLU A 144 -23.76 9.91 14.54
C GLU A 144 -23.15 8.68 15.21
N VAL A 145 -22.03 8.18 14.65
CA VAL A 145 -21.44 6.90 15.08
C VAL A 145 -20.15 7.07 15.89
N PHE A 146 -19.64 8.28 16.03
CA PHE A 146 -18.36 8.57 16.69
C PHE A 146 -18.25 7.99 18.10
N GLU A 147 -19.35 7.99 18.87
CA GLU A 147 -19.38 7.45 20.23
C GLU A 147 -19.27 5.92 20.29
N THR A 148 -19.44 5.22 19.17
CA THR A 148 -19.23 3.77 19.10
C THR A 148 -17.76 3.38 18.92
N MET A 149 -16.90 4.38 18.63
CA MET A 149 -15.48 4.18 18.43
C MET A 149 -14.77 3.82 19.75
N PRO A 150 -13.81 2.88 19.74
CA PRO A 150 -12.98 2.56 20.91
C PRO A 150 -12.24 3.81 21.45
N ASN A 151 -11.93 3.79 22.73
CA ASN A 151 -11.16 4.87 23.38
C ASN A 151 -9.64 4.67 23.23
N GLU A 152 -9.19 3.48 22.82
CA GLU A 152 -7.79 3.11 22.69
C GLU A 152 -7.55 2.34 21.41
N ALA A 153 -6.47 2.66 20.70
CA ALA A 153 -5.90 1.89 19.60
C ALA A 153 -4.45 2.30 19.40
N ASP A 154 -3.64 1.40 18.83
CA ASP A 154 -2.24 1.71 18.52
C ASP A 154 -2.12 2.65 17.34
N VAL A 155 -3.01 2.50 16.34
CA VAL A 155 -2.98 3.26 15.09
C VAL A 155 -4.36 3.81 14.74
N VAL A 156 -4.40 5.03 14.22
CA VAL A 156 -5.59 5.60 13.56
C VAL A 156 -5.26 5.88 12.11
N ILE A 157 -6.08 5.37 11.19
CA ILE A 157 -5.92 5.62 9.75
C ILE A 157 -7.19 6.25 9.17
N GLY A 158 -7.04 7.02 8.08
CA GLY A 158 -8.20 7.58 7.38
C GLY A 158 -7.82 8.48 6.21
N GLY A 159 -8.79 8.69 5.31
CA GLY A 159 -8.69 9.63 4.19
C GLY A 159 -9.84 10.62 4.21
N PHE A 160 -9.62 11.84 4.65
CA PHE A 160 -10.67 12.85 4.69
C PHE A 160 -10.75 13.68 3.39
N PRO A 161 -11.94 14.13 2.96
CA PRO A 161 -12.10 14.93 1.74
C PRO A 161 -11.36 16.28 1.80
N CYS A 162 -10.62 16.62 0.74
CA CYS A 162 -9.89 17.89 0.63
C CYS A 162 -10.81 19.14 0.64
N GLN A 163 -12.05 19.00 0.16
CA GLN A 163 -13.01 20.10 0.05
C GLN A 163 -13.42 20.67 1.43
N ASP A 164 -13.33 19.87 2.46
CA ASP A 164 -13.76 20.20 3.82
C ASP A 164 -12.74 21.04 4.62
N ILE A 165 -11.52 21.21 4.09
CA ILE A 165 -10.48 22.02 4.74
C ILE A 165 -10.51 23.49 4.25
N SER A 166 -11.31 23.81 3.20
CA SER A 166 -11.30 25.14 2.62
C SER A 166 -11.87 26.21 3.57
N ILE A 167 -11.09 27.26 3.77
CA ILE A 167 -11.32 28.41 4.66
C ILE A 167 -12.55 29.27 4.28
N ASN A 168 -13.23 28.96 3.17
CA ASN A 168 -14.33 29.76 2.63
C ASN A 168 -15.71 29.46 3.26
N GLY A 169 -15.81 28.70 4.35
CA GLY A 169 -16.94 28.79 5.25
C GLY A 169 -16.86 30.14 5.95
N LYS A 170 -17.77 31.07 5.63
CA LYS A 170 -17.93 32.41 6.28
C LYS A 170 -17.55 32.34 7.75
N MET A 171 -16.60 33.21 8.16
CA MET A 171 -16.25 33.41 9.54
C MET A 171 -17.55 33.76 10.33
N ALA A 172 -18.22 32.75 10.82
CA ALA A 172 -19.20 32.91 11.89
C ALA A 172 -18.42 32.84 13.20
N GLY A 173 -18.60 33.83 14.04
CA GLY A 173 -17.81 34.13 15.26
C GLY A 173 -17.55 32.94 16.19
N VAL A 174 -17.02 33.19 17.38
CA VAL A 174 -16.45 32.24 18.36
C VAL A 174 -17.21 30.92 18.58
N ASP A 175 -18.47 30.80 18.13
CA ASP A 175 -19.33 29.61 18.09
C ASP A 175 -19.45 29.00 16.68
N GLY A 176 -18.67 29.45 15.68
CA GLY A 176 -18.70 28.96 14.33
C GLY A 176 -18.30 27.46 14.27
N LYS A 177 -19.26 26.60 13.94
CA LYS A 177 -19.07 25.18 13.75
C LYS A 177 -17.80 24.98 12.91
N ARG A 178 -16.75 24.39 13.50
CA ARG A 178 -15.61 23.82 12.77
C ARG A 178 -16.20 22.75 11.87
N SER A 179 -16.52 23.13 10.64
CA SER A 179 -17.17 22.25 9.66
C SER A 179 -16.10 21.57 8.83
N GLY A 180 -16.19 20.26 8.73
CA GLY A 180 -15.34 19.45 7.85
C GLY A 180 -15.02 18.08 8.47
N LEU A 181 -15.00 17.06 7.63
CA LEU A 181 -14.75 15.68 8.08
C LEU A 181 -13.33 15.50 8.69
N TYR A 182 -12.35 16.34 8.33
CA TYR A 182 -11.01 16.25 8.92
C TYR A 182 -11.03 16.50 10.44
N ILE A 183 -11.95 17.31 10.96
CA ILE A 183 -12.10 17.56 12.40
C ILE A 183 -12.42 16.28 13.16
N TRP A 184 -13.16 15.37 12.55
CA TRP A 184 -13.44 14.07 13.16
C TRP A 184 -12.21 13.18 13.24
N MET A 185 -11.29 13.32 12.27
CA MET A 185 -9.97 12.69 12.37
C MET A 185 -9.16 13.27 13.53
N VAL A 186 -9.18 14.61 13.71
CA VAL A 186 -8.53 15.29 14.85
C VAL A 186 -9.13 14.82 16.18
N LYS A 187 -10.46 14.78 16.29
CA LYS A 187 -11.16 14.28 17.50
C LYS A 187 -10.86 12.79 17.78
N ALA A 188 -10.76 11.97 16.74
CA ALA A 188 -10.40 10.57 16.90
C ALA A 188 -8.98 10.42 17.46
N VAL A 189 -8.03 11.17 16.93
CA VAL A 189 -6.64 11.17 17.43
C VAL A 189 -6.58 11.74 18.86
N GLU A 190 -7.36 12.78 19.18
CA GLU A 190 -7.45 13.34 20.54
C GLU A 190 -7.99 12.31 21.54
N ARG A 191 -9.08 11.61 21.18
CA ARG A 191 -9.74 10.61 22.03
C ARG A 191 -8.90 9.35 22.24
N ILE A 192 -8.38 8.80 21.15
CA ILE A 192 -7.67 7.50 21.15
C ILE A 192 -6.22 7.66 21.61
N ARG A 193 -5.58 8.79 21.32
CA ARG A 193 -4.14 9.00 21.60
C ARG A 193 -3.25 7.91 21.01
N PRO A 194 -3.43 7.53 19.70
CA PRO A 194 -2.69 6.44 19.10
C PRO A 194 -1.19 6.70 19.12
N LYS A 195 -0.38 5.66 19.00
CA LYS A 195 1.08 5.79 18.82
C LYS A 195 1.41 6.47 17.50
N VAL A 196 0.70 6.06 16.44
CA VAL A 196 0.85 6.58 15.07
C VAL A 196 -0.52 6.85 14.48
N PHE A 197 -0.66 7.93 13.72
CA PHE A 197 -1.81 8.08 12.83
C PHE A 197 -1.36 8.35 11.38
N ILE A 198 -2.19 7.90 10.44
CA ILE A 198 -2.02 8.13 9.01
C ILE A 198 -3.26 8.82 8.46
N ALA A 199 -3.05 9.98 7.84
CA ALA A 199 -4.11 10.70 7.15
C ALA A 199 -3.76 10.85 5.66
N GLU A 200 -4.59 10.28 4.78
CA GLU A 200 -4.41 10.36 3.32
C GLU A 200 -5.16 11.56 2.76
N ASN A 201 -4.56 12.21 1.76
CA ASN A 201 -5.24 13.25 0.99
C ASN A 201 -4.70 13.34 -0.44
N VAL A 202 -5.38 14.10 -1.29
CA VAL A 202 -4.97 14.35 -2.67
C VAL A 202 -3.82 15.36 -2.75
N LYS A 203 -2.99 15.28 -3.80
CA LYS A 203 -1.88 16.23 -4.09
C LYS A 203 -2.30 17.70 -4.00
N ALA A 204 -3.57 18.01 -4.32
CA ALA A 204 -4.08 19.39 -4.29
C ALA A 204 -3.87 20.07 -2.93
N LEU A 205 -3.80 19.33 -1.83
CA LEU A 205 -3.52 19.86 -0.49
C LEU A 205 -2.16 20.59 -0.41
N LEU A 206 -1.18 20.20 -1.22
CA LEU A 206 0.15 20.83 -1.29
C LEU A 206 0.21 22.05 -2.24
N MET A 207 -0.87 22.38 -2.94
CA MET A 207 -0.88 23.55 -3.80
C MET A 207 -0.92 24.82 -2.97
N LYS A 208 -0.26 25.90 -3.43
CA LYS A 208 -0.17 27.20 -2.77
C LYS A 208 -1.54 27.74 -2.28
N ARG A 209 -2.60 27.52 -3.05
CA ARG A 209 -3.97 27.93 -2.66
C ARG A 209 -4.54 27.19 -1.44
N HIS A 210 -3.94 26.09 -1.02
CA HIS A 210 -4.33 25.28 0.14
C HIS A 210 -3.28 25.28 1.25
N GLU A 211 -2.25 26.12 1.17
CA GLU A 211 -1.15 26.24 2.13
C GLU A 211 -1.67 26.45 3.55
N SER A 212 -2.57 27.42 3.73
CA SER A 212 -3.22 27.69 5.04
C SER A 212 -4.06 26.52 5.56
N SER A 213 -4.60 25.69 4.65
CA SER A 213 -5.34 24.48 5.04
C SER A 213 -4.38 23.40 5.54
N LEU A 214 -3.24 23.22 4.87
CA LEU A 214 -2.20 22.28 5.29
C LEU A 214 -1.59 22.71 6.64
N GLU A 215 -1.23 23.98 6.78
CA GLU A 215 -0.73 24.54 8.05
C GLU A 215 -1.68 24.31 9.20
N ARG A 216 -2.98 24.52 8.98
CA ARG A 216 -4.01 24.27 9.98
C ARG A 216 -4.03 22.80 10.39
N VAL A 217 -4.03 21.86 9.43
CA VAL A 217 -4.01 20.40 9.71
C VAL A 217 -2.78 20.06 10.56
N ILE A 218 -1.59 20.56 10.17
CA ILE A 218 -0.34 20.33 10.90
C ILE A 218 -0.44 20.89 12.33
N ASN A 219 -0.93 22.11 12.49
CA ASN A 219 -1.03 22.76 13.78
C ASN A 219 -2.03 22.05 14.71
N ASP A 220 -3.22 21.67 14.21
CA ASP A 220 -4.23 20.97 14.99
C ASP A 220 -3.69 19.63 15.54
N PHE A 221 -3.00 18.84 14.73
CA PHE A 221 -2.40 17.58 15.20
C PHE A 221 -1.15 17.79 16.07
N SER A 222 -0.31 18.79 15.77
CA SER A 222 0.85 19.11 16.59
C SER A 222 0.46 19.56 18.00
N ALA A 223 -0.67 20.28 18.14
CA ALA A 223 -1.23 20.69 19.41
C ALA A 223 -1.70 19.52 20.28
N LEU A 224 -2.06 18.38 19.65
CA LEU A 224 -2.39 17.14 20.35
C LEU A 224 -1.15 16.36 20.84
N GLY A 225 0.07 16.87 20.60
CA GLY A 225 1.30 16.24 21.06
C GLY A 225 1.89 15.22 20.09
N TYR A 226 1.76 15.47 18.79
CA TYR A 226 2.34 14.65 17.73
C TYR A 226 3.46 15.39 16.99
N ASN A 227 4.48 14.64 16.58
CA ASN A 227 5.44 15.05 15.56
C ASN A 227 4.83 14.72 14.19
N ILE A 228 4.68 15.75 13.34
CA ILE A 228 3.99 15.61 12.05
C ILE A 228 5.00 15.66 10.92
N SER A 229 4.93 14.67 10.05
CA SER A 229 5.58 14.67 8.75
C SER A 229 4.56 14.44 7.63
N TYR A 230 4.85 14.89 6.41
CA TYR A 230 4.00 14.61 5.26
C TYR A 230 4.84 14.43 4.01
N HIS A 231 4.42 13.51 3.15
CA HIS A 231 5.14 13.15 1.94
C HIS A 231 4.18 13.00 0.77
N LEU A 232 4.63 13.43 -0.41
CA LEU A 232 3.92 13.21 -1.66
C LEU A 232 4.43 11.92 -2.31
N TYR A 233 3.52 10.98 -2.58
CA TYR A 233 3.82 9.71 -3.21
C TYR A 233 3.10 9.61 -4.56
N ASN A 234 3.73 8.89 -5.51
CA ASN A 234 3.05 8.42 -6.69
C ASN A 234 2.87 6.89 -6.57
N ALA A 235 1.64 6.41 -6.51
CA ALA A 235 1.35 5.00 -6.33
C ALA A 235 1.99 4.10 -7.42
N ALA A 236 2.22 4.66 -8.64
CA ALA A 236 2.90 3.92 -9.71
C ALA A 236 4.34 3.52 -9.36
N ASP A 237 4.98 4.19 -8.40
CA ASP A 237 6.35 3.89 -7.97
C ASP A 237 6.39 2.72 -6.96
N TYR A 238 5.20 2.20 -6.57
CA TYR A 238 4.99 1.17 -5.56
C TYR A 238 4.24 -0.06 -6.09
N GLY A 239 4.26 -0.31 -7.39
CA GLY A 239 3.62 -1.49 -7.99
C GLY A 239 2.13 -1.32 -8.30
N VAL A 240 1.62 -0.10 -8.34
CA VAL A 240 0.24 0.19 -8.77
C VAL A 240 0.26 0.60 -10.24
N PRO A 241 -0.52 -0.03 -11.13
CA PRO A 241 -0.53 0.31 -12.57
C PRO A 241 -1.29 1.62 -12.87
N GLN A 242 -1.12 2.63 -12.01
CA GLN A 242 -1.80 3.92 -12.11
C GLN A 242 -0.92 5.06 -11.59
N ILE A 243 -0.75 6.12 -12.39
CA ILE A 243 -0.20 7.39 -11.91
C ILE A 243 -1.24 8.03 -10.98
N ARG A 244 -1.01 7.91 -9.68
CA ARG A 244 -1.90 8.41 -8.64
C ARG A 244 -1.11 9.05 -7.53
N GLU A 245 -1.07 10.38 -7.51
CA GLU A 245 -0.34 11.13 -6.51
C GLU A 245 -1.20 11.37 -5.26
N ARG A 246 -0.64 11.02 -4.09
CA ARG A 246 -1.29 11.16 -2.80
C ARG A 246 -0.35 11.70 -1.75
N VAL A 247 -0.87 12.56 -0.91
CA VAL A 247 -0.18 13.05 0.28
C VAL A 247 -0.53 12.13 1.44
N ILE A 248 0.47 11.62 2.09
CA ILE A 248 0.33 10.90 3.36
C ILE A 248 0.88 11.80 4.45
N ILE A 249 0.03 12.15 5.40
CA ILE A 249 0.38 12.87 6.62
C ILE A 249 0.52 11.82 7.71
N VAL A 250 1.65 11.82 8.38
CA VAL A 250 1.98 10.89 9.46
C VAL A 250 2.18 11.68 10.74
N GLY A 251 1.51 11.26 11.80
CA GLY A 251 1.78 11.78 13.14
C GLY A 251 2.29 10.67 14.03
N ILE A 252 3.44 10.89 14.63
CA ILE A 252 4.03 10.03 15.67
C ILE A 252 3.89 10.76 17.01
N ARG A 253 3.36 10.07 18.02
CA ARG A 253 3.18 10.68 19.35
C ARG A 253 4.54 11.05 19.95
N LYS A 254 4.65 12.24 20.54
CA LYS A 254 5.92 12.85 20.97
C LYS A 254 6.69 12.08 22.05
N ASP A 255 6.05 11.16 22.74
CA ASP A 255 6.72 10.26 23.69
C ASP A 255 7.46 9.09 22.99
N ILE A 256 7.29 8.97 21.67
CA ILE A 256 7.96 7.99 20.82
C ILE A 256 9.10 8.71 20.09
N ASP A 257 10.33 8.38 20.45
CA ASP A 257 11.56 8.98 19.88
C ASP A 257 12.02 8.22 18.64
N VAL A 258 11.15 8.15 17.65
CA VAL A 258 11.41 7.48 16.36
C VAL A 258 10.85 8.33 15.22
N ASP A 259 11.60 8.46 14.15
CA ASP A 259 11.14 9.14 12.94
C ASP A 259 10.42 8.19 11.99
N PHE A 260 9.43 8.70 11.25
CA PHE A 260 8.82 7.96 10.17
C PHE A 260 9.75 7.91 8.97
N ILE A 261 10.15 6.71 8.57
CA ILE A 261 10.95 6.49 7.36
C ILE A 261 9.98 6.17 6.21
N PRO A 262 9.86 7.05 5.19
CA PRO A 262 9.05 6.80 4.01
C PRO A 262 9.48 5.50 3.31
N PRO A 263 8.53 4.67 2.83
CA PRO A 263 8.88 3.48 2.07
C PRO A 263 9.66 3.86 0.81
N ALA A 264 10.71 3.10 0.51
CA ALA A 264 11.45 3.27 -0.73
C ALA A 264 10.59 2.85 -1.95
N PRO A 265 10.64 3.58 -3.07
CA PRO A 265 10.00 3.17 -4.32
C PRO A 265 10.50 1.79 -4.78
N THR A 266 9.58 0.94 -5.25
CA THR A 266 9.89 -0.43 -5.68
C THR A 266 9.79 -0.61 -7.20
N THR A 267 9.11 0.30 -7.89
CA THR A 267 8.86 0.22 -9.35
C THR A 267 9.08 1.56 -10.06
N ALA A 268 9.82 2.51 -9.47
CA ALA A 268 10.03 3.83 -10.07
C ALA A 268 10.70 3.75 -11.45
N ASP A 269 11.65 2.83 -11.63
CA ASP A 269 12.40 2.63 -12.87
C ASP A 269 11.66 1.74 -13.89
N CYS A 270 10.70 0.92 -13.42
CA CYS A 270 9.93 0.00 -14.25
C CYS A 270 8.48 -0.09 -13.74
N ARG A 271 7.69 0.94 -14.04
CA ARG A 271 6.29 1.03 -13.63
C ARG A 271 5.43 0.04 -14.39
N ILE A 272 4.47 -0.58 -13.70
CA ILE A 272 3.53 -1.52 -14.31
C ILE A 272 2.62 -0.78 -15.28
N THR A 273 2.56 -1.26 -16.52
CA THR A 273 1.76 -0.68 -17.61
C THR A 273 0.30 -1.16 -17.56
N ALA A 274 -0.59 -0.46 -18.25
CA ALA A 274 -1.97 -0.88 -18.38
C ALA A 274 -2.09 -2.25 -19.08
N LYS A 275 -1.23 -2.53 -20.07
CA LYS A 275 -1.19 -3.82 -20.77
C LYS A 275 -0.77 -4.96 -19.85
N GLU A 276 0.27 -4.79 -19.06
CA GLU A 276 0.69 -5.81 -18.06
C GLU A 276 -0.40 -6.11 -17.06
N ALA A 277 -1.19 -5.10 -16.67
CA ALA A 277 -2.28 -5.27 -15.73
C ALA A 277 -3.56 -5.88 -16.32
N LEU A 278 -3.83 -5.73 -17.63
CA LEU A 278 -5.15 -5.99 -18.20
C LEU A 278 -5.17 -6.97 -19.37
N SER A 279 -4.03 -7.34 -19.97
CA SER A 279 -4.00 -8.12 -21.21
C SER A 279 -4.72 -9.46 -21.13
N ASP A 280 -4.78 -10.09 -19.98
CA ASP A 280 -5.50 -11.35 -19.75
C ASP A 280 -7.04 -11.19 -19.69
N PHE A 281 -7.55 -9.94 -19.73
CA PHE A 281 -8.98 -9.63 -19.80
C PHE A 281 -9.46 -9.27 -21.22
N GLU A 282 -8.57 -9.10 -22.20
CA GLU A 282 -8.93 -8.61 -23.53
C GLU A 282 -9.98 -9.49 -24.21
N ASP A 283 -9.84 -10.80 -24.11
CA ASP A 283 -10.73 -11.78 -24.73
C ASP A 283 -11.83 -12.33 -23.78
N LYS A 284 -11.90 -11.83 -22.53
CA LYS A 284 -12.90 -12.30 -21.57
C LYS A 284 -14.25 -11.63 -21.83
N PRO A 285 -15.36 -12.39 -21.89
CA PRO A 285 -16.71 -11.83 -21.95
C PRO A 285 -17.07 -11.17 -20.62
N GLU A 286 -18.15 -10.37 -20.63
CA GLU A 286 -18.72 -9.84 -19.38
C GLU A 286 -19.06 -10.97 -18.41
N ASP A 287 -18.65 -10.77 -17.16
CA ASP A 287 -18.91 -11.68 -16.05
C ASP A 287 -19.18 -10.88 -14.77
N ALA A 288 -20.43 -10.82 -14.37
CA ALA A 288 -20.86 -10.10 -13.18
C ALA A 288 -20.33 -10.73 -11.88
N SER A 289 -20.04 -12.04 -11.87
CA SER A 289 -19.57 -12.75 -10.66
C SER A 289 -18.20 -12.26 -10.18
N ILE A 290 -17.37 -11.77 -11.10
CA ILE A 290 -16.06 -11.17 -10.82
C ILE A 290 -16.05 -9.65 -11.03
N SER A 291 -17.20 -9.02 -11.20
CA SER A 291 -17.34 -7.60 -11.53
C SER A 291 -16.70 -7.19 -12.87
N HIS A 292 -16.51 -8.13 -13.81
CA HIS A 292 -16.02 -7.84 -15.15
C HIS A 292 -17.18 -7.38 -16.05
N ILE A 293 -17.75 -6.24 -15.71
CA ILE A 293 -18.85 -5.57 -16.40
C ILE A 293 -18.46 -4.12 -16.70
N TRP A 294 -18.96 -3.57 -17.80
CA TRP A 294 -18.64 -2.19 -18.22
C TRP A 294 -19.87 -1.41 -18.65
N SER A 295 -19.73 -0.09 -18.71
CA SER A 295 -20.80 0.77 -19.20
C SER A 295 -20.84 0.78 -20.74
N LEU A 296 -22.06 0.85 -21.31
CA LEU A 296 -22.29 0.97 -22.75
C LEU A 296 -22.02 2.40 -23.27
N ALA A 297 -21.39 3.27 -22.48
CA ALA A 297 -21.08 4.63 -22.87
C ALA A 297 -20.14 4.65 -24.08
N LYS A 298 -20.57 5.34 -25.14
CA LYS A 298 -19.77 5.56 -26.35
C LYS A 298 -18.73 6.68 -26.12
N PRO A 299 -17.60 6.66 -26.83
CA PRO A 299 -16.68 7.80 -26.86
C PRO A 299 -17.43 9.06 -27.29
N SER A 300 -17.38 10.11 -26.49
CA SER A 300 -17.91 11.43 -26.78
C SER A 300 -16.83 12.49 -26.68
N SER A 301 -16.97 13.61 -27.41
CA SER A 301 -16.05 14.75 -27.31
C SER A 301 -16.06 15.33 -25.89
N GLY A 302 -14.90 15.73 -25.37
CA GLY A 302 -14.75 16.40 -24.09
C GLY A 302 -13.97 15.60 -23.03
N GLN A 303 -14.15 15.94 -21.77
CA GLN A 303 -13.37 15.36 -20.65
C GLN A 303 -13.53 13.84 -20.47
N GLY A 304 -14.60 13.25 -20.98
CA GLY A 304 -14.87 11.81 -20.91
C GLY A 304 -14.13 10.96 -21.94
N LEU A 305 -13.44 11.57 -22.90
CA LEU A 305 -12.71 10.86 -23.97
C LEU A 305 -11.25 10.64 -23.53
N ARG A 306 -11.03 9.61 -22.73
CA ARG A 306 -9.70 9.21 -22.29
C ARG A 306 -9.49 7.73 -22.53
N PHE A 307 -8.46 7.40 -23.29
CA PHE A 307 -8.02 6.02 -23.50
C PHE A 307 -6.82 5.70 -22.63
N LEU A 308 -6.74 4.46 -22.19
CA LEU A 308 -5.50 3.93 -21.62
C LEU A 308 -4.42 3.90 -22.72
N THR A 309 -3.18 4.01 -22.31
CA THR A 309 -2.02 3.74 -23.16
C THR A 309 -1.46 2.38 -22.77
N ALA A 310 -1.28 1.47 -23.73
CA ALA A 310 -0.86 0.10 -23.48
C ALA A 310 0.46 0.04 -22.67
N ASP A 311 1.46 0.79 -23.11
CA ASP A 311 2.84 0.75 -22.60
C ASP A 311 3.10 1.82 -21.49
N ALA A 312 2.06 2.27 -20.80
CA ALA A 312 2.17 3.22 -19.70
C ALA A 312 1.19 2.88 -18.58
N PRO A 313 1.45 3.27 -17.33
CA PRO A 313 0.47 3.21 -16.27
C PRO A 313 -0.78 4.04 -16.60
N ALA A 314 -1.94 3.61 -16.15
CA ALA A 314 -3.18 4.38 -16.29
C ALA A 314 -3.06 5.76 -15.61
N THR A 315 -3.79 6.75 -16.11
CA THR A 315 -3.94 8.03 -15.40
C THR A 315 -4.92 7.89 -14.24
N THR A 316 -4.86 8.82 -13.28
CA THR A 316 -5.71 8.79 -12.07
C THR A 316 -7.19 8.62 -12.40
N MET A 317 -7.81 7.56 -11.91
CA MET A 317 -9.26 7.39 -11.86
C MET A 317 -9.83 8.25 -10.74
N ARG A 318 -10.94 8.94 -11.05
CA ARG A 318 -11.62 9.84 -10.11
C ARG A 318 -12.97 9.24 -9.69
N SER A 319 -13.51 9.71 -8.57
CA SER A 319 -14.81 9.28 -8.04
C SER A 319 -16.02 9.96 -8.66
N GLU A 320 -15.81 11.02 -9.41
CA GLU A 320 -16.90 11.83 -9.98
C GLU A 320 -17.59 11.07 -11.11
N CYS A 321 -18.92 10.88 -10.99
CA CYS A 321 -19.77 10.27 -12.01
C CYS A 321 -19.70 11.03 -13.34
N HIS A 322 -19.84 10.32 -14.45
CA HIS A 322 -19.85 10.77 -15.85
C HIS A 322 -18.47 10.76 -16.53
N GLY A 323 -17.97 9.57 -16.84
CA GLY A 323 -16.88 9.37 -17.77
C GLY A 323 -15.48 9.37 -17.16
N ASN A 324 -15.35 9.01 -15.88
CA ASN A 324 -14.06 8.97 -15.20
C ASN A 324 -13.31 7.66 -15.40
N LEU A 325 -13.98 6.57 -15.77
CA LEU A 325 -13.31 5.38 -16.27
C LEU A 325 -12.86 5.62 -17.71
N GLN A 326 -11.64 5.21 -17.96
CA GLN A 326 -11.00 5.36 -19.26
C GLN A 326 -11.52 4.29 -20.22
N PHE A 327 -11.39 4.55 -21.52
CA PHE A 327 -11.56 3.53 -22.54
C PHE A 327 -10.34 2.62 -22.55
N HIS A 328 -10.57 1.37 -22.88
CA HIS A 328 -9.49 0.38 -23.02
C HIS A 328 -8.51 0.80 -24.11
N TYR A 329 -7.23 0.41 -24.00
CA TYR A 329 -6.17 0.78 -24.94
C TYR A 329 -6.32 0.09 -26.31
N SER A 330 -6.97 -1.07 -26.39
CA SER A 330 -7.15 -1.86 -27.63
C SER A 330 -8.61 -2.14 -27.99
N LEU A 331 -9.53 -2.12 -27.02
CA LEU A 331 -10.91 -2.48 -27.22
C LEU A 331 -11.82 -1.26 -27.32
N PRO A 332 -12.91 -1.31 -28.15
CA PRO A 332 -13.82 -0.17 -28.37
C PRO A 332 -14.85 -0.03 -27.22
N ARG A 333 -14.41 -0.22 -25.96
CA ARG A 333 -15.22 -0.13 -24.76
C ARG A 333 -14.51 0.57 -23.62
N ARG A 334 -15.24 1.00 -22.62
CA ARG A 334 -14.66 1.39 -21.34
C ARG A 334 -14.07 0.17 -20.64
N ILE A 335 -13.08 0.40 -19.78
CA ILE A 335 -12.61 -0.66 -18.89
C ILE A 335 -13.74 -1.13 -17.99
N SER A 336 -13.75 -2.41 -17.67
CA SER A 336 -14.70 -3.00 -16.73
C SER A 336 -14.40 -2.56 -15.30
N MET A 337 -15.31 -2.84 -14.37
CA MET A 337 -15.07 -2.61 -12.94
C MET A 337 -13.90 -3.46 -12.43
N ARG A 338 -13.75 -4.70 -12.91
CA ARG A 338 -12.60 -5.55 -12.56
C ARG A 338 -11.28 -4.98 -13.08
N GLU A 339 -11.26 -4.53 -14.34
CA GLU A 339 -10.09 -3.87 -14.91
C GLU A 339 -9.74 -2.57 -14.15
N ALA A 340 -10.75 -1.78 -13.79
CA ALA A 340 -10.57 -0.59 -12.97
C ALA A 340 -10.04 -0.94 -11.56
N ALA A 341 -10.54 -2.00 -10.95
CA ALA A 341 -10.07 -2.50 -9.67
C ALA A 341 -8.61 -2.95 -9.72
N ARG A 342 -8.20 -3.66 -10.79
CA ARG A 342 -6.78 -4.00 -11.02
C ARG A 342 -5.91 -2.77 -11.21
N ILE A 343 -6.34 -1.77 -11.97
CA ILE A 343 -5.60 -0.51 -12.11
C ILE A 343 -5.43 0.19 -10.75
N GLN A 344 -6.37 0.01 -9.83
CA GLN A 344 -6.28 0.50 -8.46
C GLN A 344 -5.58 -0.47 -7.51
N SER A 345 -5.02 -1.57 -8.03
CA SER A 345 -4.33 -2.64 -7.31
C SER A 345 -5.18 -3.44 -6.32
N PHE A 346 -6.48 -3.52 -6.50
CA PHE A 346 -7.30 -4.49 -5.79
C PHE A 346 -7.01 -5.90 -6.31
N PRO A 347 -6.91 -6.91 -5.43
CA PRO A 347 -6.72 -8.30 -5.84
C PRO A 347 -7.95 -8.84 -6.58
N ASP A 348 -7.77 -9.87 -7.40
CA ASP A 348 -8.84 -10.39 -8.26
C ASP A 348 -9.99 -11.05 -7.48
N ASN A 349 -9.71 -11.56 -6.30
CA ASN A 349 -10.70 -12.14 -5.40
C ASN A 349 -11.47 -11.09 -4.57
N PHE A 350 -11.16 -9.80 -4.71
CA PHE A 350 -11.90 -8.73 -4.04
C PHE A 350 -13.26 -8.51 -4.72
N THR A 351 -14.36 -8.73 -4.02
CA THR A 351 -15.72 -8.64 -4.54
C THR A 351 -16.33 -7.27 -4.25
N PHE A 352 -17.11 -6.74 -5.20
CA PHE A 352 -17.82 -5.48 -5.04
C PHE A 352 -19.33 -5.73 -4.88
N GLU A 353 -19.86 -5.48 -3.69
CA GLU A 353 -21.27 -5.64 -3.34
C GLU A 353 -22.11 -4.41 -3.75
N ALA A 354 -21.98 -3.99 -5.01
CA ALA A 354 -22.62 -2.78 -5.49
C ALA A 354 -22.91 -2.80 -7.00
N LYS A 355 -23.80 -1.92 -7.41
CA LYS A 355 -24.07 -1.66 -8.83
C LYS A 355 -22.90 -0.89 -9.47
N LEU A 356 -22.78 -0.97 -10.79
CA LEU A 356 -21.70 -0.41 -11.60
C LEU A 356 -21.25 0.99 -11.16
N ARG A 357 -22.16 1.96 -11.02
CA ARG A 357 -21.83 3.35 -10.65
C ARG A 357 -21.25 3.47 -9.24
N GLU A 358 -21.79 2.73 -8.28
CA GLU A 358 -21.29 2.74 -6.90
C GLU A 358 -19.91 2.07 -6.84
N THR A 359 -19.72 0.97 -7.59
CA THR A 359 -18.42 0.30 -7.72
C THR A 359 -17.37 1.24 -8.33
N GLU A 360 -17.71 1.95 -9.42
CA GLU A 360 -16.85 2.96 -10.04
C GLU A 360 -16.42 4.04 -9.02
N ARG A 361 -17.37 4.54 -8.23
CA ARG A 361 -17.12 5.54 -7.18
C ARG A 361 -16.20 5.01 -6.08
N MET A 362 -16.45 3.79 -5.60
CA MET A 362 -15.61 3.16 -4.57
C MET A 362 -14.17 2.99 -5.03
N ILE A 363 -13.95 2.46 -6.24
CA ILE A 363 -12.62 2.27 -6.81
C ILE A 363 -11.91 3.62 -6.96
N GLY A 364 -12.60 4.64 -7.48
CA GLY A 364 -12.03 5.97 -7.68
C GLY A 364 -11.63 6.68 -6.37
N ASN A 365 -12.38 6.45 -5.27
CA ASN A 365 -12.09 7.02 -3.96
C ASN A 365 -11.02 6.25 -3.19
N ALA A 366 -10.83 4.97 -3.46
CA ALA A 366 -9.98 4.12 -2.66
C ALA A 366 -8.50 4.55 -2.69
N VAL A 367 -7.82 4.35 -1.59
CA VAL A 367 -6.35 4.22 -1.57
C VAL A 367 -5.99 2.87 -2.16
N ALA A 368 -5.00 2.83 -3.04
CA ALA A 368 -4.56 1.59 -3.69
C ALA A 368 -3.98 0.61 -2.66
N PRO A 369 -4.50 -0.63 -2.54
CA PRO A 369 -4.07 -1.57 -1.50
C PRO A 369 -2.58 -1.87 -1.50
N VAL A 370 -1.97 -2.03 -2.69
CA VAL A 370 -0.52 -2.27 -2.79
C VAL A 370 0.28 -1.08 -2.25
N PHE A 371 -0.09 0.15 -2.58
CA PHE A 371 0.57 1.34 -2.03
C PHE A 371 0.36 1.43 -0.50
N ALA A 372 -0.86 1.17 -0.03
CA ALA A 372 -1.18 1.16 1.40
C ALA A 372 -0.36 0.11 2.18
N TRP A 373 -0.06 -1.05 1.57
CA TRP A 373 0.78 -2.08 2.15
C TRP A 373 2.22 -1.57 2.40
N HIS A 374 2.78 -0.80 1.47
CA HIS A 374 4.11 -0.18 1.68
C HIS A 374 4.10 0.85 2.81
N ILE A 375 3.04 1.65 2.92
CA ILE A 375 2.88 2.58 4.06
C ILE A 375 2.76 1.82 5.37
N ALA A 376 1.99 0.73 5.41
CA ALA A 376 1.81 -0.12 6.58
C ALA A 376 3.14 -0.72 7.09
N ASN A 377 4.04 -1.13 6.17
CA ASN A 377 5.40 -1.58 6.54
C ASN A 377 6.18 -0.50 7.29
N SER A 378 6.14 0.76 6.83
CA SER A 378 6.83 1.86 7.50
C SER A 378 6.19 2.18 8.86
N VAL A 379 4.87 2.07 9.00
CA VAL A 379 4.19 2.21 10.29
C VAL A 379 4.58 1.09 11.25
N LEU A 380 4.65 -0.14 10.77
CA LEU A 380 5.05 -1.29 11.58
C LEU A 380 6.48 -1.12 12.11
N ALA A 381 7.40 -0.63 11.28
CA ALA A 381 8.77 -0.35 11.70
C ALA A 381 8.84 0.67 12.85
N VAL A 382 8.00 1.72 12.84
CA VAL A 382 7.88 2.66 13.97
C VAL A 382 7.38 1.95 15.22
N LEU A 383 6.33 1.12 15.12
CA LEU A 383 5.74 0.43 16.26
C LEU A 383 6.67 -0.64 16.85
N ASP A 384 7.45 -1.32 16.03
CA ASP A 384 8.43 -2.31 16.49
C ASP A 384 9.60 -1.66 17.23
N SER A 385 10.02 -0.45 16.82
CA SER A 385 11.06 0.32 17.50
C SER A 385 10.61 0.82 18.88
N THR A 386 9.31 0.79 19.20
CA THR A 386 8.80 1.20 20.53
C THR A 386 8.83 0.07 21.57
N LYS A 387 9.27 -1.14 21.20
CA LYS A 387 9.30 -2.33 22.08
C LYS A 387 10.64 -2.51 22.81
N GLU A 388 11.66 -1.71 22.44
CA GLU A 388 12.96 -1.66 23.13
C GLU A 388 12.99 -0.55 24.20
#